data_50de3c294e6a0b4f1974ccded7550ea3
#
_entry.id   50de3c294e6a0b4f1974ccded7550ea3
#
_cell.length_a   1.000
_cell.length_b   1.000
_cell.length_c   1.000
_cell.angle_alpha   90.00
_cell.angle_beta   90.00
_cell.angle_gamma   90.00
#
_symmetry.space_group_name_H-M   'P 1'
#
loop_
_entity.id
_entity.type
_entity.pdbx_description
1 polymer ?
#
loop_
_entity_poly.entity_id
_entity_poly.type
_entity_poly.pdbx_seq_one_letter_code
_entity_poly.pdbx_strand_id
1 'polypeptide(L)'
;VHTPIQSKPDYQKKYRNKNSNEYHNRADYAGMIQSLDENVGKIIDKIDALNLSDNTLIIFTSDNGGIRAISDQYPLRAGKGSYYEGGIRVPLIFSWKGKIDAGSKSYERVSNVDFYPTIKKLVGYSKSVDFDVEDLNPIFNGKKLRERELYFHFPVYLEPYSVKRDGGTDPLFRTRPGTVIICL
;
A
#
# COMPACT_ATOMS: atom_id res chain seq x y z
N VAL A 1 0.76 5.26 -8.80
CA VAL A 1 1.11 5.67 -10.19
C VAL A 1 0.97 4.47 -11.11
N HIS A 2 0.50 4.70 -12.33
CA HIS A 2 0.11 3.65 -13.28
C HIS A 2 0.67 3.95 -14.69
N THR A 3 0.67 2.95 -15.57
CA THR A 3 0.96 3.14 -17.00
C THR A 3 -0.10 4.02 -17.69
N PRO A 4 0.27 4.79 -18.74
CA PRO A 4 1.62 4.92 -19.30
C PRO A 4 2.57 5.65 -18.35
N ILE A 5 3.88 5.24 -18.35
CA ILE A 5 4.88 5.88 -17.51
C ILE A 5 5.32 7.19 -18.15
N GLN A 6 4.77 8.28 -17.64
CA GLN A 6 5.01 9.63 -18.16
C GLN A 6 5.11 10.61 -16.99
N SER A 7 6.19 11.36 -16.94
CA SER A 7 6.38 12.41 -15.96
C SER A 7 6.81 13.72 -16.62
N LYS A 8 6.72 14.83 -15.88
CA LYS A 8 7.17 16.14 -16.35
C LYS A 8 8.65 16.08 -16.71
N PRO A 9 9.07 16.74 -17.80
CA PRO A 9 10.47 16.74 -18.25
C PRO A 9 11.48 17.18 -17.17
N ASP A 10 11.15 18.18 -16.37
CA ASP A 10 12.01 18.68 -15.29
C ASP A 10 12.23 17.63 -14.19
N TYR A 11 11.20 16.85 -13.87
CA TYR A 11 11.33 15.76 -12.90
C TYR A 11 12.20 14.64 -13.46
N GLN A 12 12.03 14.28 -14.73
CA GLN A 12 12.90 13.28 -15.37
C GLN A 12 14.37 13.73 -15.36
N LYS A 13 14.63 15.00 -15.71
CA LYS A 13 15.98 15.57 -15.70
C LYS A 13 16.62 15.46 -14.31
N LYS A 14 15.88 15.78 -13.25
CA LYS A 14 16.32 15.67 -11.86
C LYS A 14 16.79 14.26 -11.52
N TYR A 15 16.04 13.24 -11.96
CA TYR A 15 16.32 11.84 -11.61
C TYR A 15 17.31 11.14 -12.55
N ARG A 16 17.46 11.58 -13.81
CA ARG A 16 18.48 11.03 -14.72
C ARG A 16 19.91 11.23 -14.22
N ASN A 17 20.15 12.26 -13.44
CA ASN A 17 21.46 12.60 -12.90
C ASN A 17 21.72 11.98 -11.52
N LYS A 18 20.80 11.21 -10.96
CA LYS A 18 20.97 10.50 -9.69
C LYS A 18 21.57 9.12 -9.93
N ASN A 19 22.40 8.70 -8.99
CA ASN A 19 22.88 7.31 -8.97
C ASN A 19 21.68 6.37 -8.94
N SER A 20 21.61 5.50 -9.93
CA SER A 20 20.64 4.44 -10.02
C SER A 20 21.29 3.10 -9.66
N ASN A 21 20.49 2.13 -9.30
CA ASN A 21 20.93 0.75 -9.13
C ASN A 21 20.12 -0.16 -10.07
N GLU A 22 20.42 -1.45 -10.05
CA GLU A 22 19.75 -2.42 -10.92
C GLU A 22 18.23 -2.52 -10.67
N TYR A 23 17.78 -2.13 -9.48
CA TYR A 23 16.38 -2.23 -9.04
C TYR A 23 15.56 -0.97 -9.31
N HIS A 24 16.22 0.20 -9.24
CA HIS A 24 15.55 1.49 -9.37
C HIS A 24 16.34 2.41 -10.32
N ASN A 25 16.06 2.32 -11.60
CA ASN A 25 16.78 3.02 -12.67
C ASN A 25 15.87 3.83 -13.61
N ARG A 26 14.58 3.94 -13.31
CA ARG A 26 13.58 4.61 -14.14
C ARG A 26 13.32 6.04 -13.68
N ALA A 27 14.00 7.01 -14.33
CA ALA A 27 13.84 8.43 -14.02
C ALA A 27 12.42 8.96 -14.28
N ASP A 28 11.74 8.44 -15.31
CA ASP A 28 10.35 8.75 -15.63
C ASP A 28 9.39 8.30 -14.52
N TYR A 29 9.58 7.08 -14.01
CA TYR A 29 8.79 6.56 -12.90
C TYR A 29 9.06 7.34 -11.59
N ALA A 30 10.32 7.62 -11.28
CA ALA A 30 10.68 8.45 -10.13
C ALA A 30 10.04 9.84 -10.19
N GLY A 31 9.98 10.44 -11.38
CA GLY A 31 9.26 11.70 -11.60
C GLY A 31 7.75 11.61 -11.39
N MET A 32 7.13 10.47 -11.70
CA MET A 32 5.72 10.24 -11.38
C MET A 32 5.50 10.12 -9.87
N ILE A 33 6.39 9.41 -9.16
CA ILE A 33 6.33 9.29 -7.69
C ILE A 33 6.48 10.66 -7.05
N GLN A 34 7.41 11.50 -7.50
CA GLN A 34 7.53 12.87 -7.01
C GLN A 34 6.24 13.66 -7.24
N SER A 35 5.63 13.53 -8.41
CA SER A 35 4.37 14.23 -8.70
C SER A 35 3.23 13.77 -7.78
N LEU A 36 3.17 12.47 -7.46
CA LEU A 36 2.22 11.93 -6.49
C LEU A 36 2.46 12.54 -5.11
N ASP A 37 3.69 12.49 -4.62
CA ASP A 37 4.08 12.99 -3.30
C ASP A 37 3.73 14.48 -3.13
N GLU A 38 4.10 15.32 -4.11
CA GLU A 38 3.75 16.74 -4.10
C GLU A 38 2.24 17.01 -4.09
N ASN A 39 1.44 16.19 -4.78
CA ASN A 39 -0.01 16.37 -4.78
C ASN A 39 -0.66 15.86 -3.49
N VAL A 40 -0.14 14.81 -2.89
CA VAL A 40 -0.55 14.38 -1.53
C VAL A 40 -0.25 15.50 -0.53
N GLY A 41 0.95 16.09 -0.58
CA GLY A 41 1.32 17.24 0.24
C GLY A 41 0.32 18.39 0.11
N LYS A 42 -0.01 18.82 -1.12
CA LYS A 42 -1.01 19.88 -1.35
C LYS A 42 -2.39 19.58 -0.77
N ILE A 43 -2.82 18.31 -0.79
CA ILE A 43 -4.09 17.91 -0.18
C ILE A 43 -4.02 18.07 1.34
N ILE A 44 -2.93 17.60 1.95
CA ILE A 44 -2.69 17.72 3.40
C ILE A 44 -2.65 19.19 3.81
N ASP A 45 -1.86 20.02 3.12
CA ASP A 45 -1.76 21.46 3.37
C ASP A 45 -3.13 22.13 3.28
N LYS A 46 -3.97 21.69 2.32
CA LYS A 46 -5.32 22.25 2.18
C LYS A 46 -6.24 21.84 3.31
N ILE A 47 -6.15 20.62 3.82
CA ILE A 47 -6.89 20.15 4.98
C ILE A 47 -6.49 20.96 6.22
N ASP A 48 -5.18 21.19 6.41
CA ASP A 48 -4.67 22.01 7.51
C ASP A 48 -5.12 23.47 7.42
N ALA A 49 -5.01 24.08 6.24
CA ALA A 49 -5.45 25.47 6.01
C ALA A 49 -6.94 25.68 6.24
N LEU A 50 -7.75 24.63 6.12
CA LEU A 50 -9.18 24.65 6.41
C LEU A 50 -9.51 24.29 7.87
N ASN A 51 -8.51 24.03 8.72
CA ASN A 51 -8.67 23.58 10.10
C ASN A 51 -9.48 22.28 10.23
N LEU A 52 -9.34 21.36 9.27
CA LEU A 52 -10.06 20.09 9.24
C LEU A 52 -9.24 18.89 9.75
N SER A 53 -7.96 19.07 10.06
CA SER A 53 -7.01 17.98 10.35
C SER A 53 -7.42 17.14 11.57
N ASP A 54 -7.99 17.75 12.60
CA ASP A 54 -8.42 17.05 13.80
C ASP A 54 -9.67 16.16 13.56
N ASN A 55 -10.39 16.41 12.46
CA ASN A 55 -11.60 15.67 12.10
C ASN A 55 -11.49 14.96 10.75
N THR A 56 -10.28 14.71 10.28
CA THR A 56 -10.02 14.03 9.00
C THR A 56 -9.07 12.85 9.18
N LEU A 57 -9.57 11.65 8.88
CA LEU A 57 -8.72 10.45 8.72
C LEU A 57 -8.21 10.40 7.29
N ILE A 58 -6.89 10.40 7.14
CA ILE A 58 -6.22 10.21 5.85
C ILE A 58 -5.75 8.77 5.77
N ILE A 59 -6.09 8.09 4.67
CA ILE A 59 -5.64 6.73 4.36
C ILE A 59 -4.86 6.80 3.06
N PHE A 60 -3.57 6.43 3.10
CA PHE A 60 -2.74 6.31 1.91
C PHE A 60 -2.34 4.85 1.71
N THR A 61 -2.65 4.33 0.54
CA THR A 61 -2.34 2.94 0.18
C THR A 61 -2.22 2.76 -1.33
N SER A 62 -1.89 1.56 -1.77
CA SER A 62 -1.94 1.12 -3.17
C SER A 62 -2.95 -0.01 -3.32
N ASP A 63 -3.50 -0.17 -4.50
CA ASP A 63 -4.44 -1.26 -4.84
C ASP A 63 -3.72 -2.62 -5.00
N ASN A 64 -2.47 -2.59 -5.44
CA ASN A 64 -1.63 -3.77 -5.66
C ASN A 64 -0.14 -3.41 -5.65
N GLY A 65 0.72 -4.41 -5.68
CA GLY A 65 2.15 -4.25 -5.83
C GLY A 65 2.57 -3.66 -7.18
N GLY A 66 3.81 -3.21 -7.27
CA GLY A 66 4.35 -2.58 -8.47
C GLY A 66 4.59 -3.57 -9.62
N ILE A 67 4.61 -3.04 -10.85
CA ILE A 67 4.98 -3.79 -12.06
C ILE A 67 6.50 -3.99 -12.05
N ARG A 68 6.96 -5.24 -12.02
CA ARG A 68 8.39 -5.60 -11.93
C ARG A 68 9.27 -5.01 -13.03
N ALA A 69 8.75 -4.86 -14.22
CA ALA A 69 9.48 -4.24 -15.34
C ALA A 69 9.74 -2.74 -15.13
N ILE A 70 9.10 -2.10 -14.14
CA ILE A 70 9.14 -0.67 -13.89
C ILE A 70 9.75 -0.36 -12.53
N SER A 71 9.37 -1.14 -11.50
CA SER A 71 9.87 -0.98 -10.13
C SER A 71 10.09 -2.34 -9.50
N ASP A 72 11.24 -2.54 -8.88
CA ASP A 72 11.52 -3.76 -8.14
C ASP A 72 10.76 -3.74 -6.80
N GLN A 73 10.34 -4.92 -6.38
CA GLN A 73 9.67 -5.14 -5.12
C GLN A 73 10.59 -5.76 -4.06
N TYR A 74 11.88 -5.91 -4.38
CA TYR A 74 12.84 -6.47 -3.42
C TYR A 74 12.76 -5.78 -2.04
N PRO A 75 12.78 -6.53 -0.94
CA PRO A 75 12.97 -7.97 -0.79
C PRO A 75 11.69 -8.83 -0.96
N LEU A 76 10.57 -8.25 -1.37
CA LEU A 76 9.32 -8.97 -1.58
C LEU A 76 9.35 -9.73 -2.90
N ARG A 77 8.86 -10.96 -2.89
CA ARG A 77 8.82 -11.80 -4.07
C ARG A 77 7.75 -11.37 -5.05
N ALA A 78 8.07 -11.39 -6.34
CA ALA A 78 7.17 -11.08 -7.46
C ALA A 78 6.68 -9.61 -7.47
N GLY A 79 5.52 -9.35 -8.04
CA GLY A 79 4.94 -8.02 -8.19
C GLY A 79 3.47 -8.09 -8.59
N LYS A 80 2.95 -7.02 -9.17
CA LYS A 80 1.56 -6.91 -9.64
C LYS A 80 1.14 -8.15 -10.42
N GLY A 81 -0.06 -8.64 -10.12
CA GLY A 81 -0.63 -9.82 -10.79
C GLY A 81 -0.24 -11.15 -10.17
N SER A 82 0.46 -11.15 -9.03
CA SER A 82 0.77 -12.36 -8.26
C SER A 82 0.26 -12.28 -6.83
N TYR A 83 0.13 -13.44 -6.18
CA TYR A 83 -0.21 -13.55 -4.75
C TYR A 83 1.00 -13.65 -3.82
N TYR A 84 2.20 -13.52 -4.35
CA TYR A 84 3.37 -13.32 -3.52
C TYR A 84 3.35 -11.91 -2.92
N GLU A 85 4.09 -11.72 -1.83
CA GLU A 85 4.07 -10.46 -1.10
C GLU A 85 4.36 -9.23 -1.97
N GLY A 86 5.21 -9.35 -3.00
CA GLY A 86 5.44 -8.24 -3.93
C GLY A 86 4.21 -7.82 -4.73
N GLY A 87 3.21 -8.69 -4.87
CA GLY A 87 1.95 -8.38 -5.55
C GLY A 87 0.83 -7.88 -4.64
N ILE A 88 0.82 -8.29 -3.37
CA ILE A 88 -0.29 -8.04 -2.44
C ILE A 88 0.08 -7.21 -1.21
N ARG A 89 1.37 -7.18 -0.82
CA ARG A 89 1.84 -6.40 0.31
C ARG A 89 2.20 -4.99 -0.16
N VAL A 90 1.35 -4.03 0.17
CA VAL A 90 1.45 -2.66 -0.27
C VAL A 90 1.63 -1.72 0.93
N PRO A 91 2.19 -0.52 0.72
CA PRO A 91 2.20 0.51 1.76
C PRO A 91 0.78 0.81 2.23
N LEU A 92 0.62 0.95 3.55
CA LEU A 92 -0.62 1.41 4.15
C LEU A 92 -0.29 2.36 5.28
N ILE A 93 -0.80 3.58 5.18
CA ILE A 93 -0.60 4.65 6.15
C ILE A 93 -1.95 5.18 6.57
N PHE A 94 -2.16 5.25 7.88
CA PHE A 94 -3.26 5.99 8.49
C PHE A 94 -2.70 7.22 9.18
N SER A 95 -3.31 8.37 8.96
CA SER A 95 -2.95 9.61 9.64
C SER A 95 -4.20 10.33 10.13
N TRP A 96 -4.24 10.59 11.43
CA TRP A 96 -5.33 11.34 12.04
C TRP A 96 -4.78 12.14 13.23
N LYS A 97 -4.68 13.43 13.05
CA LYS A 97 -4.11 14.33 14.05
C LYS A 97 -4.86 14.24 15.37
N GLY A 98 -4.10 14.02 16.45
CA GLY A 98 -4.63 13.89 17.80
C GLY A 98 -5.42 12.60 18.11
N LYS A 99 -5.48 11.66 17.16
CA LYS A 99 -6.16 10.36 17.33
C LYS A 99 -5.25 9.16 17.11
N ILE A 100 -4.24 9.30 16.28
CA ILE A 100 -3.24 8.29 16.01
C ILE A 100 -1.88 8.87 16.34
N ASP A 101 -1.07 8.17 17.12
CA ASP A 101 0.24 8.62 17.53
C ASP A 101 1.19 8.71 16.33
N ALA A 102 1.82 9.86 16.14
CA ALA A 102 2.75 10.08 15.04
C ALA A 102 3.95 9.12 15.15
N GLY A 103 4.33 8.51 14.02
CA GLY A 103 5.44 7.57 13.94
C GLY A 103 5.15 6.19 14.53
N SER A 104 3.93 5.92 14.99
CA SER A 104 3.54 4.58 15.44
C SER A 104 3.58 3.57 14.29
N LYS A 105 3.82 2.30 14.61
CA LYS A 105 3.88 1.21 13.64
C LYS A 105 3.11 0.02 14.15
N SER A 106 2.43 -0.67 13.23
CA SER A 106 1.78 -1.94 13.50
C SER A 106 2.25 -3.02 12.52
N TYR A 107 2.34 -4.24 13.00
CA TYR A 107 2.69 -5.44 12.21
C TYR A 107 1.49 -6.36 12.03
N GLU A 108 0.30 -5.86 12.34
CA GLU A 108 -0.94 -6.61 12.15
C GLU A 108 -1.22 -6.86 10.67
N ARG A 109 -1.81 -8.02 10.37
CA ARG A 109 -2.22 -8.37 9.01
C ARG A 109 -3.58 -7.74 8.73
N VAL A 110 -3.61 -6.81 7.78
CA VAL A 110 -4.83 -6.11 7.40
C VAL A 110 -5.03 -6.17 5.89
N SER A 111 -6.25 -5.94 5.45
CA SER A 111 -6.61 -5.89 4.04
C SER A 111 -7.51 -4.67 3.78
N ASN A 112 -7.62 -4.26 2.53
CA ASN A 112 -8.48 -3.13 2.14
C ASN A 112 -9.97 -3.37 2.46
N VAL A 113 -10.42 -4.62 2.55
CA VAL A 113 -11.79 -4.95 2.97
C VAL A 113 -12.08 -4.53 4.41
N ASP A 114 -11.05 -4.39 5.25
CA ASP A 114 -11.15 -3.96 6.65
C ASP A 114 -11.44 -2.44 6.78
N PHE A 115 -11.27 -1.67 5.71
CA PHE A 115 -11.55 -0.23 5.74
C PHE A 115 -13.05 0.04 5.96
N TYR A 116 -13.91 -0.77 5.37
CA TYR A 116 -15.34 -0.58 5.51
C TYR A 116 -15.82 -0.68 6.97
N PRO A 117 -15.60 -1.77 7.71
CA PRO A 117 -16.03 -1.85 9.12
C PRO A 117 -15.32 -0.82 10.00
N THR A 118 -14.07 -0.48 9.70
CA THR A 118 -13.32 0.55 10.42
C THR A 118 -13.97 1.92 10.29
N ILE A 119 -14.22 2.37 9.05
CA ILE A 119 -14.86 3.67 8.77
C ILE A 119 -16.29 3.69 9.32
N LYS A 120 -17.05 2.61 9.10
CA LYS A 120 -18.41 2.45 9.60
C LYS A 120 -18.49 2.71 11.11
N LYS A 121 -17.57 2.14 11.87
CA LYS A 121 -17.52 2.31 13.32
C LYS A 121 -17.11 3.73 13.72
N LEU A 122 -16.16 4.31 13.00
CA LEU A 122 -15.72 5.70 13.25
C LEU A 122 -16.85 6.72 13.06
N VAL A 123 -17.74 6.49 12.09
CA VAL A 123 -18.90 7.37 11.87
C VAL A 123 -20.13 7.01 12.72
N GLY A 124 -20.01 6.07 13.64
CA GLY A 124 -21.10 5.69 14.55
C GLY A 124 -22.24 4.89 13.90
N TYR A 125 -22.00 4.26 12.75
CA TYR A 125 -23.03 3.45 12.10
C TYR A 125 -23.14 2.06 12.74
N SER A 126 -24.27 1.77 13.39
CA SER A 126 -24.44 0.62 14.31
C SER A 126 -25.02 -0.66 13.69
N LYS A 127 -25.57 -0.64 12.44
CA LYS A 127 -26.11 -1.89 11.88
C LYS A 127 -25.03 -2.97 11.82
N SER A 128 -25.27 -4.12 12.41
CA SER A 128 -24.36 -5.25 12.27
C SER A 128 -24.34 -5.73 10.82
N VAL A 129 -23.16 -6.01 10.33
CA VAL A 129 -22.94 -6.65 9.04
C VAL A 129 -21.95 -7.76 9.31
N ASP A 130 -22.37 -8.98 9.06
CA ASP A 130 -21.53 -10.16 9.26
C ASP A 130 -20.61 -10.32 8.06
N PHE A 131 -19.34 -9.97 8.26
CA PHE A 131 -18.31 -10.08 7.25
C PHE A 131 -17.05 -10.72 7.85
N ASP A 132 -16.29 -11.43 7.04
CA ASP A 132 -14.94 -11.91 7.37
C ASP A 132 -13.91 -10.75 7.34
N VAL A 133 -14.23 -9.66 8.05
CA VAL A 133 -13.44 -8.42 8.07
C VAL A 133 -13.22 -7.96 9.50
N GLU A 134 -12.16 -7.20 9.73
CA GLU A 134 -11.80 -6.68 11.06
C GLU A 134 -11.94 -5.16 11.11
N ASP A 135 -12.36 -4.67 12.26
CA ASP A 135 -12.28 -3.26 12.60
C ASP A 135 -10.84 -2.90 12.99
N LEU A 136 -10.21 -1.98 12.29
CA LEU A 136 -8.83 -1.57 12.53
C LEU A 136 -8.68 -0.51 13.65
N ASN A 137 -9.76 0.01 14.22
CA ASN A 137 -9.68 1.00 15.28
C ASN A 137 -8.81 0.59 16.49
N PRO A 138 -8.73 -0.69 16.89
CA PRO A 138 -7.82 -1.10 17.96
C PRO A 138 -6.35 -0.79 17.66
N ILE A 139 -5.92 -0.88 16.40
CA ILE A 139 -4.53 -0.61 16.01
C ILE A 139 -4.16 0.85 16.24
N PHE A 140 -5.09 1.78 16.03
CA PHE A 140 -4.87 3.22 16.25
C PHE A 140 -4.51 3.57 17.68
N ASN A 141 -4.83 2.67 18.61
CA ASN A 141 -4.50 2.77 20.04
C ASN A 141 -3.42 1.76 20.46
N GLY A 142 -2.61 1.27 19.54
CA GLY A 142 -1.52 0.33 19.81
C GLY A 142 -1.96 -1.08 20.25
N LYS A 143 -3.24 -1.42 20.09
CA LYS A 143 -3.77 -2.74 20.44
C LYS A 143 -3.63 -3.71 19.27
N LYS A 144 -3.58 -4.99 19.59
CA LYS A 144 -3.57 -6.07 18.58
C LYS A 144 -4.97 -6.36 18.06
N LEU A 145 -5.02 -6.88 16.83
CA LEU A 145 -6.22 -7.50 16.28
C LEU A 145 -6.31 -8.95 16.72
N ARG A 146 -7.49 -9.55 16.48
CA ARG A 146 -7.65 -11.00 16.57
C ARG A 146 -6.75 -11.67 15.54
N GLU A 147 -6.09 -12.75 15.94
CA GLU A 147 -5.33 -13.56 14.99
C GLU A 147 -6.28 -14.15 13.93
N ARG A 148 -5.91 -13.97 12.67
CA ARG A 148 -6.69 -14.45 11.53
C ARG A 148 -5.83 -14.80 10.35
N GLU A 149 -6.38 -15.54 9.43
CA GLU A 149 -5.83 -15.82 8.13
C GLU A 149 -6.53 -14.96 7.07
N LEU A 150 -5.77 -14.51 6.07
CA LEU A 150 -6.30 -13.82 4.91
C LEU A 150 -6.23 -14.77 3.71
N TYR A 151 -7.38 -15.05 3.13
CA TYR A 151 -7.51 -15.96 1.99
C TYR A 151 -7.66 -15.16 0.70
N PHE A 152 -6.82 -15.48 -0.28
CA PHE A 152 -6.89 -14.92 -1.62
C PHE A 152 -7.18 -16.05 -2.60
N HIS A 153 -8.28 -15.94 -3.33
CA HIS A 153 -8.63 -16.91 -4.35
C HIS A 153 -8.79 -16.23 -5.70
N PHE A 154 -7.81 -16.44 -6.58
CA PHE A 154 -7.85 -15.97 -7.96
C PHE A 154 -7.09 -16.95 -8.84
N PRO A 155 -7.78 -17.71 -9.71
CA PRO A 155 -7.19 -18.82 -10.44
C PRO A 155 -6.34 -18.43 -11.65
N VAL A 156 -6.04 -17.14 -11.83
CA VAL A 156 -5.32 -16.60 -12.98
C VAL A 156 -4.14 -15.75 -12.53
N TYR A 157 -2.99 -15.90 -13.20
CA TYR A 157 -1.85 -15.01 -13.04
C TYR A 157 -1.81 -14.02 -14.19
N LEU A 158 -1.71 -12.73 -13.85
CA LEU A 158 -1.65 -11.65 -14.84
C LEU A 158 -0.22 -11.46 -15.39
N GLU A 159 0.80 -11.87 -14.64
CA GLU A 159 2.20 -11.81 -15.08
C GLU A 159 2.79 -13.20 -15.26
N PRO A 160 3.59 -13.43 -16.32
CA PRO A 160 4.27 -14.71 -16.51
C PRO A 160 5.19 -15.02 -15.34
N TYR A 161 5.10 -16.25 -14.86
CA TYR A 161 6.03 -16.76 -13.86
C TYR A 161 7.41 -17.02 -14.46
N SER A 162 8.45 -16.73 -13.71
CA SER A 162 9.82 -17.04 -14.06
C SER A 162 10.57 -17.61 -12.86
N VAL A 163 11.00 -18.87 -12.94
CA VAL A 163 11.78 -19.54 -11.89
C VAL A 163 13.01 -18.73 -11.51
N LYS A 164 13.74 -18.21 -12.51
CA LYS A 164 14.96 -17.42 -12.29
C LYS A 164 14.69 -16.12 -11.56
N ARG A 165 13.58 -15.46 -11.88
CA ARG A 165 13.23 -14.13 -11.35
C ARG A 165 12.42 -14.21 -10.06
N ASP A 166 11.52 -15.18 -9.97
CA ASP A 166 10.55 -15.26 -8.87
C ASP A 166 10.98 -16.25 -7.78
N GLY A 167 12.00 -17.06 -8.07
CA GLY A 167 12.55 -18.07 -7.16
C GLY A 167 11.55 -19.19 -6.81
N GLY A 168 12.03 -20.42 -6.67
CA GLY A 168 11.20 -21.56 -6.27
C GLY A 168 10.73 -22.46 -7.41
N THR A 169 10.35 -23.68 -7.05
CA THR A 169 10.02 -24.78 -7.98
C THR A 169 8.54 -24.92 -8.26
N ASP A 170 7.67 -24.24 -7.49
CA ASP A 170 6.23 -24.37 -7.64
C ASP A 170 5.58 -22.98 -7.77
N PRO A 171 5.13 -22.61 -8.97
CA PRO A 171 4.60 -21.30 -9.25
C PRO A 171 3.15 -21.11 -8.88
N LEU A 172 2.36 -22.17 -8.75
CA LEU A 172 0.94 -22.01 -9.01
C LEU A 172 0.04 -21.87 -7.78
N PHE A 173 0.43 -22.35 -6.59
CA PHE A 173 -0.56 -22.54 -5.53
C PHE A 173 -0.14 -22.17 -4.10
N ARG A 174 0.98 -21.50 -3.89
CA ARG A 174 1.37 -21.08 -2.53
C ARG A 174 1.07 -19.62 -2.29
N THR A 175 -0.16 -19.36 -1.89
CA THR A 175 -0.51 -18.10 -1.23
C THR A 175 0.06 -18.12 0.18
N ARG A 176 1.06 -17.31 0.46
CA ARG A 176 1.35 -16.96 1.86
C ARG A 176 0.51 -15.74 2.21
N PRO A 177 -0.09 -15.70 3.39
CA PRO A 177 -0.83 -14.51 3.82
C PRO A 177 0.11 -13.31 3.76
N GLY A 178 -0.30 -12.29 3.05
CA GLY A 178 0.45 -11.04 2.96
C GLY A 178 0.52 -10.38 4.32
N THR A 179 1.69 -9.96 4.74
CA THR A 179 1.84 -9.09 5.90
C THR A 179 1.83 -7.66 5.38
N VAL A 180 0.88 -6.85 5.80
CA VAL A 180 0.86 -5.42 5.52
C VAL A 180 1.58 -4.71 6.65
N ILE A 181 2.55 -3.86 6.31
CA ILE A 181 3.17 -2.97 7.28
C ILE A 181 2.36 -1.68 7.28
N ILE A 182 1.79 -1.34 8.41
CA ILE A 182 1.19 -0.04 8.64
C ILE A 182 2.30 0.86 9.18
N CYS A 183 2.68 1.87 8.42
CA CYS A 183 3.57 2.93 8.87
C CYS A 183 2.71 4.20 9.04
N LEU A 184 2.67 4.72 10.24
CA LEU A 184 1.95 5.96 10.58
C LEU A 184 2.95 7.10 10.78
#